data_0f15efce938967705558c048bff7d280
#
_entry.id   0f15efce938967705558c048bff7d280
#
_cell.length_a   1.000
_cell.length_b   1.000
_cell.length_c   1.000
_cell.angle_alpha   90.00
_cell.angle_beta   90.00
_cell.angle_gamma   90.00
#
_symmetry.space_group_name_H-M   'P 1'
#
loop_
_entity.id
_entity.type
_entity.pdbx_description
1 polymer ?
#
loop_
_entity_poly.entity_id
_entity_poly.type
_entity_poly.pdbx_seq_one_letter_code
_entity_poly.pdbx_strand_id
1 'polypeptide(L)'
;KDIVPEVDTPAPESAVRFGKERKGKRTFSATGDARDIAALEYALRQKLDANRPEGPQMYEAFHDLLHKDGAVADAVPRPLVQIPLPDYIKVLGGQGDETILGLSDGTTMTGAEYLMHHHSKDLEVALFHPQVGPVNLYSTKRFANKKQRDLARATLTTCPVPDCRHAADNCEVHHIEPWARGGPTNMNNLSVLCRYHNRTNDDDPGRHNRGRIQVRDGTPTWISPRGTPVANNTHQYGAMHLLFGT
;
A
#
# COMPACT_ATOMS: atom_id res chain seq x y z
N LYS A 1 -6.71 30.00 -42.86
CA LYS A 1 -6.51 29.26 -41.59
C LYS A 1 -7.53 28.14 -41.60
N ASP A 2 -7.09 26.92 -41.95
CA ASP A 2 -7.94 25.74 -41.85
C ASP A 2 -8.24 25.48 -40.36
N ILE A 3 -9.50 25.62 -39.98
CA ILE A 3 -9.98 25.26 -38.65
C ILE A 3 -10.06 23.72 -38.65
N VAL A 4 -9.10 23.08 -38.01
CA VAL A 4 -9.15 21.64 -37.76
C VAL A 4 -10.41 21.40 -36.92
N PRO A 5 -11.36 20.55 -37.35
CA PRO A 5 -12.54 20.28 -36.56
C PRO A 5 -12.14 19.71 -35.21
N GLU A 6 -12.69 20.27 -34.15
CA GLU A 6 -12.48 19.79 -32.79
C GLU A 6 -12.99 18.35 -32.72
N VAL A 7 -12.08 17.42 -32.44
CA VAL A 7 -12.44 16.01 -32.25
C VAL A 7 -13.27 15.95 -30.98
N ASP A 8 -14.52 15.53 -31.10
CA ASP A 8 -15.44 15.33 -29.96
C ASP A 8 -14.88 14.21 -29.06
N THR A 9 -14.01 14.60 -28.14
CA THR A 9 -13.44 13.68 -27.13
C THR A 9 -14.47 13.46 -26.05
N PRO A 10 -14.83 12.20 -25.73
CA PRO A 10 -15.79 11.91 -24.67
C PRO A 10 -15.30 12.51 -23.34
N ALA A 11 -16.25 12.99 -22.53
CA ALA A 11 -15.94 13.52 -21.21
C ALA A 11 -15.17 12.48 -20.36
N PRO A 12 -14.15 12.90 -19.61
CA PRO A 12 -13.40 11.97 -18.76
C PRO A 12 -14.30 11.38 -17.68
N GLU A 13 -14.12 10.09 -17.38
CA GLU A 13 -14.86 9.42 -16.30
C GLU A 13 -14.49 10.00 -14.94
N SER A 14 -15.49 10.15 -14.06
CA SER A 14 -15.27 10.53 -12.67
C SER A 14 -14.44 9.48 -11.93
N ALA A 15 -13.31 9.87 -11.38
CA ALA A 15 -12.38 8.95 -10.71
C ALA A 15 -11.49 9.68 -9.71
N VAL A 16 -11.01 8.94 -8.69
CA VAL A 16 -9.93 9.38 -7.82
C VAL A 16 -8.75 8.44 -8.02
N ARG A 17 -7.55 8.98 -8.20
CA ARG A 17 -6.32 8.23 -8.40
C ARG A 17 -5.26 8.68 -7.41
N PHE A 18 -4.54 7.72 -6.84
CA PHE A 18 -3.42 7.96 -5.93
C PHE A 18 -2.11 7.62 -6.62
N GLY A 19 -1.16 8.54 -6.57
CA GLY A 19 0.19 8.38 -7.10
C GLY A 19 1.09 7.53 -6.20
N LYS A 20 2.35 7.40 -6.59
CA LYS A 20 3.40 6.76 -5.79
C LYS A 20 3.88 7.71 -4.69
N GLU A 21 4.17 7.18 -3.52
CA GLU A 21 4.89 7.91 -2.48
C GLU A 21 6.32 8.24 -2.95
N ARG A 22 6.78 9.45 -2.66
CA ARG A 22 8.17 9.89 -2.91
C ARG A 22 8.60 10.81 -1.77
N LYS A 23 9.58 10.39 -1.01
CA LYS A 23 10.16 11.18 0.11
C LYS A 23 9.10 11.69 1.09
N GLY A 24 8.22 10.81 1.55
CA GLY A 24 7.14 11.11 2.49
C GLY A 24 5.96 11.89 1.87
N LYS A 25 5.94 12.12 0.55
CA LYS A 25 4.86 12.83 -0.13
C LYS A 25 4.17 11.95 -1.16
N ARG A 26 2.86 12.10 -1.27
CA ARG A 26 2.03 11.36 -2.22
C ARG A 26 1.05 12.31 -2.91
N THR A 27 0.88 12.16 -4.20
CA THR A 27 -0.09 12.91 -4.99
C THR A 27 -1.37 12.12 -5.14
N PHE A 28 -2.51 12.78 -5.07
CA PHE A 28 -3.76 12.24 -5.58
C PHE A 28 -4.33 13.20 -6.64
N SER A 29 -5.17 12.68 -7.52
CA SER A 29 -5.94 13.45 -8.48
C SER A 29 -7.39 13.00 -8.46
N ALA A 30 -8.31 13.93 -8.54
CA ALA A 30 -9.74 13.69 -8.66
C ALA A 30 -10.26 14.27 -9.96
N THR A 31 -11.07 13.51 -10.67
CA THR A 31 -11.85 13.95 -11.82
C THR A 31 -13.32 13.76 -11.45
N GLY A 32 -14.11 14.77 -11.55
CA GLY A 32 -15.53 14.74 -11.16
C GLY A 32 -16.31 15.82 -11.86
N ASP A 33 -17.54 16.06 -11.40
CA ASP A 33 -18.37 17.14 -11.90
C ASP A 33 -17.64 18.49 -11.76
N ALA A 34 -17.64 19.27 -12.84
CA ALA A 34 -16.91 20.54 -12.89
C ALA A 34 -17.38 21.51 -11.81
N ARG A 35 -18.66 21.45 -11.43
CA ARG A 35 -19.22 22.30 -10.39
C ARG A 35 -18.72 21.93 -8.99
N ASP A 36 -18.60 20.64 -8.72
CA ASP A 36 -18.08 20.14 -7.44
C ASP A 36 -16.60 20.48 -7.28
N ILE A 37 -15.82 20.30 -8.34
CA ILE A 37 -14.39 20.66 -8.34
C ILE A 37 -14.21 22.17 -8.19
N ALA A 38 -15.03 22.98 -8.86
CA ALA A 38 -14.99 24.44 -8.72
C ALA A 38 -15.40 24.91 -7.30
N ALA A 39 -16.37 24.24 -6.67
CA ALA A 39 -16.72 24.51 -5.28
C ALA A 39 -15.58 24.20 -4.30
N LEU A 40 -14.88 23.08 -4.51
CA LEU A 40 -13.67 22.74 -3.75
C LEU A 40 -12.57 23.79 -3.96
N GLU A 41 -12.27 24.15 -5.21
CA GLU A 41 -11.28 25.18 -5.52
C GLU A 41 -11.62 26.50 -4.84
N TYR A 42 -12.88 26.93 -4.91
CA TYR A 42 -13.34 28.13 -4.22
C TYR A 42 -13.10 28.05 -2.71
N ALA A 43 -13.41 26.92 -2.07
CA ALA A 43 -13.21 26.73 -0.64
C ALA A 43 -11.72 26.81 -0.25
N LEU A 44 -10.83 26.24 -1.06
CA LEU A 44 -9.39 26.26 -0.82
C LEU A 44 -8.75 27.65 -1.01
N ARG A 45 -9.37 28.51 -1.83
CA ARG A 45 -8.89 29.87 -2.13
C ARG A 45 -9.37 30.96 -1.18
N GLN A 46 -10.24 30.64 -0.20
CA GLN A 46 -10.92 31.66 0.63
C GLN A 46 -9.99 32.54 1.48
N LYS A 47 -8.81 32.06 1.84
CA LYS A 47 -7.90 32.71 2.80
C LYS A 47 -6.46 32.80 2.31
N LEU A 48 -6.25 32.98 0.99
CA LEU A 48 -4.91 33.07 0.44
C LEU A 48 -4.28 34.43 0.76
N ASP A 49 -3.04 34.40 1.26
CA ASP A 49 -2.18 35.59 1.41
C ASP A 49 -1.42 35.82 0.09
N ALA A 50 -1.59 36.99 -0.50
CA ALA A 50 -0.95 37.37 -1.77
C ALA A 50 0.59 37.38 -1.71
N ASN A 51 1.18 37.43 -0.52
CA ASN A 51 2.63 37.44 -0.32
C ASN A 51 3.25 36.03 -0.18
N ARG A 52 2.44 35.00 -0.19
CA ARG A 52 2.90 33.60 -0.08
C ARG A 52 2.56 32.82 -1.35
N PRO A 53 3.37 31.80 -1.72
CA PRO A 53 3.02 30.90 -2.83
C PRO A 53 1.66 30.25 -2.62
N GLU A 54 0.82 30.25 -3.67
CA GLU A 54 -0.57 29.79 -3.60
C GLU A 54 -0.69 28.28 -3.29
N GLY A 55 0.11 27.42 -3.97
CA GLY A 55 0.01 25.97 -3.84
C GLY A 55 0.17 25.44 -2.41
N PRO A 56 1.18 25.85 -1.65
CA PRO A 56 1.33 25.48 -0.24
C PRO A 56 0.13 25.89 0.62
N GLN A 57 -0.39 27.10 0.42
CA GLN A 57 -1.54 27.59 1.18
C GLN A 57 -2.83 26.81 0.86
N MET A 58 -3.04 26.48 -0.41
CA MET A 58 -4.17 25.62 -0.81
C MET A 58 -4.04 24.22 -0.18
N TYR A 59 -2.81 23.69 -0.06
CA TYR A 59 -2.59 22.43 0.64
C TYR A 59 -2.86 22.55 2.15
N GLU A 60 -2.46 23.64 2.81
CA GLU A 60 -2.80 23.92 4.21
C GLU A 60 -4.33 23.95 4.41
N ALA A 61 -5.05 24.67 3.54
CA ALA A 61 -6.51 24.73 3.58
C ALA A 61 -7.17 23.36 3.33
N PHE A 62 -6.62 22.56 2.41
CA PHE A 62 -7.07 21.21 2.15
C PHE A 62 -6.84 20.29 3.35
N HIS A 63 -5.67 20.36 3.97
CA HIS A 63 -5.33 19.64 5.18
C HIS A 63 -6.31 19.95 6.32
N ASP A 64 -6.59 21.25 6.54
CA ASP A 64 -7.56 21.68 7.55
C ASP A 64 -8.96 21.11 7.27
N LEU A 65 -9.37 21.07 5.99
CA LEU A 65 -10.67 20.54 5.58
C LEU A 65 -10.79 19.05 5.85
N LEU A 66 -9.69 18.29 5.65
CA LEU A 66 -9.62 16.84 5.95
C LEU A 66 -9.70 16.53 7.45
N HIS A 67 -9.13 17.41 8.29
CA HIS A 67 -9.04 17.17 9.74
C HIS A 67 -10.11 17.90 10.55
N LYS A 68 -10.91 18.76 9.90
CA LYS A 68 -11.98 19.49 10.56
C LYS A 68 -13.19 18.58 10.79
N ASP A 69 -13.71 18.61 12.00
CA ASP A 69 -14.98 17.99 12.41
C ASP A 69 -15.10 16.46 12.12
N GLY A 70 -13.96 15.74 12.08
CA GLY A 70 -13.98 14.30 11.84
C GLY A 70 -14.37 13.93 10.39
N ALA A 71 -14.14 14.83 9.44
CA ALA A 71 -14.44 14.58 8.01
C ALA A 71 -13.73 13.35 7.46
N VAL A 72 -12.53 13.03 7.98
CA VAL A 72 -11.91 11.73 7.83
C VAL A 72 -12.15 10.97 9.13
N ALA A 73 -13.05 10.00 9.11
CA ALA A 73 -13.39 9.22 10.29
C ALA A 73 -12.14 8.58 10.90
N ASP A 74 -12.06 8.59 12.25
CA ASP A 74 -11.04 7.85 13.03
C ASP A 74 -11.07 6.31 12.79
N ALA A 75 -12.00 5.85 11.97
CA ALA A 75 -12.21 4.47 11.59
C ALA A 75 -11.27 3.97 10.49
N VAL A 76 -10.33 4.78 10.00
CA VAL A 76 -9.28 4.27 9.13
C VAL A 76 -8.44 3.29 9.95
N PRO A 77 -8.38 2.01 9.58
CA PRO A 77 -7.53 1.06 10.27
C PRO A 77 -6.11 1.65 10.33
N ARG A 78 -5.55 1.79 11.53
CA ARG A 78 -4.18 2.28 11.65
C ARG A 78 -3.26 1.32 10.89
N PRO A 79 -2.38 1.83 10.02
CA PRO A 79 -1.47 0.97 9.30
C PRO A 79 -0.54 0.25 10.27
N LEU A 80 -0.12 -0.96 9.89
CA LEU A 80 0.91 -1.67 10.63
C LEU A 80 2.25 -0.98 10.37
N VAL A 81 2.95 -0.61 11.42
CA VAL A 81 4.33 -0.13 11.34
C VAL A 81 5.26 -1.34 11.44
N GLN A 82 6.17 -1.47 10.49
CA GLN A 82 7.10 -2.59 10.41
C GLN A 82 8.47 -2.13 10.87
N ILE A 83 8.91 -2.67 11.99
CA ILE A 83 10.17 -2.30 12.62
C ILE A 83 10.98 -3.57 12.89
N PRO A 84 12.11 -3.80 12.22
CA PRO A 84 13.04 -4.83 12.62
C PRO A 84 13.49 -4.64 14.07
N LEU A 85 13.62 -5.72 14.84
CA LEU A 85 13.96 -5.63 16.27
C LEU A 85 15.23 -4.80 16.55
N PRO A 86 16.33 -4.91 15.78
CA PRO A 86 17.49 -4.05 15.97
C PRO A 86 17.19 -2.55 15.82
N ASP A 87 16.34 -2.19 14.86
CA ASP A 87 15.96 -0.79 14.62
C ASP A 87 15.00 -0.28 15.68
N TYR A 88 14.10 -1.14 16.17
CA TYR A 88 13.22 -0.83 17.30
C TYR A 88 14.02 -0.48 18.56
N ILE A 89 15.06 -1.27 18.86
CA ILE A 89 15.96 -1.01 19.99
C ILE A 89 16.68 0.34 19.82
N LYS A 90 17.17 0.67 18.61
CA LYS A 90 17.82 1.96 18.32
C LYS A 90 16.84 3.12 18.50
N VAL A 91 15.62 3.00 17.98
CA VAL A 91 14.57 4.05 18.09
C VAL A 91 14.24 4.30 19.55
N LEU A 92 14.01 3.26 20.35
CA LEU A 92 13.75 3.40 21.79
C LEU A 92 14.96 3.96 22.56
N GLY A 93 16.18 3.65 22.09
CA GLY A 93 17.44 4.16 22.67
C GLY A 93 17.79 5.60 22.26
N GLY A 94 16.95 6.29 21.49
CA GLY A 94 17.19 7.66 21.03
C GLY A 94 18.27 7.77 19.96
N GLN A 95 18.60 6.68 19.26
CA GLN A 95 19.61 6.63 18.19
C GLN A 95 19.00 6.33 16.82
N GLY A 96 17.68 6.25 16.73
CA GLY A 96 16.96 5.83 15.55
C GLY A 96 16.08 6.89 14.91
N ASP A 97 16.26 8.16 15.21
CA ASP A 97 15.40 9.27 14.77
C ASP A 97 15.24 9.34 13.25
N GLU A 98 16.34 9.10 12.52
CA GLU A 98 16.39 9.12 11.05
C GLU A 98 16.03 7.76 10.41
N THR A 99 15.77 6.72 11.21
CA THR A 99 15.42 5.39 10.67
C THR A 99 14.08 5.46 9.96
N ILE A 100 14.04 5.04 8.70
CA ILE A 100 12.80 5.01 7.91
C ILE A 100 12.06 3.72 8.17
N LEU A 101 10.83 3.85 8.62
CA LEU A 101 9.90 2.75 8.93
C LEU A 101 8.82 2.68 7.86
N GLY A 102 8.58 1.50 7.33
CA GLY A 102 7.53 1.27 6.33
C GLY A 102 6.19 0.94 6.98
N LEU A 103 5.10 1.36 6.34
CA LEU A 103 3.75 1.15 6.79
C LEU A 103 2.95 0.31 5.78
N SER A 104 1.97 -0.44 6.27
CA SER A 104 1.13 -1.30 5.42
C SER A 104 0.17 -0.53 4.50
N ASP A 105 0.02 0.77 4.70
CA ASP A 105 -0.72 1.68 3.81
C ASP A 105 0.14 2.20 2.63
N GLY A 106 1.39 1.72 2.52
CA GLY A 106 2.33 2.09 1.47
C GLY A 106 3.00 3.45 1.68
N THR A 107 2.98 3.97 2.91
CA THR A 107 3.71 5.18 3.31
C THR A 107 4.91 4.83 4.19
N THR A 108 5.67 5.85 4.57
CA THR A 108 6.80 5.73 5.49
C THR A 108 6.71 6.79 6.58
N MET A 109 7.37 6.53 7.72
CA MET A 109 7.61 7.50 8.77
C MET A 109 9.04 7.35 9.29
N THR A 110 9.55 8.36 9.96
CA THR A 110 10.84 8.30 10.66
C THR A 110 10.69 7.72 12.07
N GLY A 111 11.79 7.27 12.67
CA GLY A 111 11.80 6.84 14.06
C GLY A 111 11.41 7.96 15.03
N ALA A 112 11.78 9.20 14.74
CA ALA A 112 11.34 10.35 15.51
C ALA A 112 9.83 10.55 15.45
N GLU A 113 9.22 10.47 14.25
CA GLU A 113 7.77 10.54 14.09
C GLU A 113 7.08 9.37 14.82
N TYR A 114 7.66 8.17 14.74
CA TYR A 114 7.16 7.01 15.49
C TYR A 114 7.08 7.30 17.01
N LEU A 115 8.12 7.87 17.60
CA LEU A 115 8.13 8.18 19.04
C LEU A 115 7.15 9.29 19.43
N MET A 116 6.83 10.22 18.52
CA MET A 116 5.85 11.29 18.76
C MET A 116 4.40 10.82 18.67
N HIS A 117 4.14 9.74 17.96
CA HIS A 117 2.77 9.21 17.83
C HIS A 117 2.36 8.36 19.04
N HIS A 118 1.07 8.42 19.40
CA HIS A 118 0.49 7.51 20.39
C HIS A 118 0.24 6.15 19.74
N HIS A 119 1.08 5.17 20.08
CA HIS A 119 0.90 3.79 19.63
C HIS A 119 0.04 2.99 20.62
N SER A 120 -0.52 1.86 20.13
CA SER A 120 -1.12 0.86 21.01
C SER A 120 -0.06 0.36 22.02
N LYS A 121 -0.48 0.10 23.26
CA LYS A 121 0.39 -0.52 24.27
C LYS A 121 0.72 -1.98 23.92
N ASP A 122 -0.05 -2.57 23.03
CA ASP A 122 0.13 -3.96 22.61
C ASP A 122 1.08 -4.01 21.41
N LEU A 123 2.25 -4.60 21.63
CA LEU A 123 3.23 -4.91 20.58
C LEU A 123 2.93 -6.32 20.06
N GLU A 124 2.64 -6.43 18.76
CA GLU A 124 2.54 -7.72 18.09
C GLU A 124 3.92 -8.10 17.52
N VAL A 125 4.41 -9.29 17.86
CA VAL A 125 5.69 -9.82 17.36
C VAL A 125 5.42 -10.87 16.30
N ALA A 126 6.07 -10.73 15.16
CA ALA A 126 6.02 -11.70 14.07
C ALA A 126 7.41 -12.28 13.81
N LEU A 127 7.47 -13.60 13.54
CA LEU A 127 8.70 -14.29 13.20
C LEU A 127 8.76 -14.54 11.69
N PHE A 128 9.92 -14.26 11.12
CA PHE A 128 10.19 -14.50 9.70
C PHE A 128 11.44 -15.35 9.55
N HIS A 129 11.40 -16.30 8.62
CA HIS A 129 12.53 -17.15 8.26
C HIS A 129 13.00 -16.80 6.85
N PRO A 130 14.30 -16.66 6.57
CA PRO A 130 14.82 -16.16 5.29
C PRO A 130 14.41 -16.99 4.06
N GLN A 131 14.14 -18.27 4.22
CA GLN A 131 13.77 -19.16 3.11
C GLN A 131 12.27 -19.49 3.07
N VAL A 132 11.60 -19.50 4.24
CA VAL A 132 10.19 -19.93 4.37
C VAL A 132 9.24 -18.74 4.44
N GLY A 133 9.74 -17.54 4.77
CA GLY A 133 8.93 -16.37 4.99
C GLY A 133 8.29 -16.35 6.39
N PRO A 134 7.08 -15.80 6.53
CA PRO A 134 6.41 -15.70 7.83
C PRO A 134 6.17 -17.07 8.44
N VAL A 135 6.61 -17.23 9.68
CA VAL A 135 6.48 -18.48 10.43
C VAL A 135 5.07 -18.55 11.01
N ASN A 136 4.31 -19.30 10.38
CA ASN A 136 3.15 -20.11 10.64
C ASN A 136 1.96 -19.61 11.47
N LEU A 137 0.83 -19.45 10.75
CA LEU A 137 -0.51 -19.57 11.31
C LEU A 137 -1.32 -20.47 10.37
N TYR A 138 -1.65 -21.69 10.82
CA TYR A 138 -2.49 -22.62 10.08
C TYR A 138 -3.96 -22.31 10.26
N SER A 139 -4.77 -22.45 9.22
CA SER A 139 -6.22 -22.36 9.30
C SER A 139 -6.89 -23.39 8.39
N THR A 140 -7.87 -24.08 8.94
CA THR A 140 -8.76 -24.98 8.16
C THR A 140 -9.91 -24.22 7.49
N LYS A 141 -10.03 -22.90 7.74
CA LYS A 141 -11.07 -22.05 7.15
C LYS A 141 -10.57 -21.45 5.85
N ARG A 142 -11.46 -21.28 4.87
CA ARG A 142 -11.17 -20.63 3.59
C ARG A 142 -10.63 -19.19 3.77
N PHE A 143 -11.22 -18.42 4.67
CA PHE A 143 -10.84 -17.03 4.83
C PHE A 143 -9.73 -16.88 5.87
N ALA A 144 -8.69 -16.14 5.50
CA ALA A 144 -7.62 -15.75 6.41
C ALA A 144 -8.18 -15.00 7.62
N ASN A 145 -7.74 -15.36 8.82
CA ASN A 145 -8.09 -14.63 10.04
C ASN A 145 -7.33 -13.28 10.14
N LYS A 146 -7.64 -12.48 11.16
CA LYS A 146 -7.00 -11.15 11.34
C LYS A 146 -5.47 -11.26 11.37
N LYS A 147 -4.92 -12.16 12.18
CA LYS A 147 -3.46 -12.33 12.33
C LYS A 147 -2.78 -12.77 11.03
N GLN A 148 -3.41 -13.65 10.25
CA GLN A 148 -2.89 -14.04 8.93
C GLN A 148 -2.92 -12.87 7.96
N ARG A 149 -3.98 -12.03 7.97
CA ARG A 149 -4.04 -10.82 7.14
C ARG A 149 -2.97 -9.82 7.54
N ASP A 150 -2.77 -9.59 8.83
CA ASP A 150 -1.75 -8.66 9.33
C ASP A 150 -0.35 -9.17 8.96
N LEU A 151 -0.09 -10.47 9.09
CA LEU A 151 1.18 -11.07 8.71
C LEU A 151 1.44 -11.02 7.20
N ALA A 152 0.41 -11.22 6.36
CA ALA A 152 0.54 -11.08 4.91
C ALA A 152 0.85 -9.62 4.51
N ARG A 153 0.25 -8.63 5.18
CA ARG A 153 0.54 -7.19 4.98
C ARG A 153 1.93 -6.81 5.48
N ALA A 154 2.40 -7.44 6.56
CA ALA A 154 3.76 -7.26 7.05
C ALA A 154 4.80 -7.88 6.09
N THR A 155 4.48 -8.99 5.46
CA THR A 155 5.36 -9.63 4.47
C THR A 155 5.57 -8.72 3.25
N LEU A 156 4.48 -8.12 2.74
CA LEU A 156 4.47 -7.24 1.57
C LEU A 156 3.59 -6.02 1.85
N THR A 157 4.18 -4.83 1.84
CA THR A 157 3.47 -3.56 2.07
C THR A 157 2.68 -3.05 0.87
N THR A 158 2.89 -3.66 -0.31
CA THR A 158 2.18 -3.36 -1.55
C THR A 158 1.86 -4.63 -2.32
N CYS A 159 0.93 -4.55 -3.26
CA CYS A 159 0.67 -5.63 -4.22
C CYS A 159 1.97 -6.03 -4.94
N PRO A 160 2.36 -7.32 -5.01
CA PRO A 160 3.64 -7.78 -5.56
C PRO A 160 3.78 -7.68 -7.09
N VAL A 161 2.70 -7.36 -7.81
CA VAL A 161 2.79 -7.21 -9.27
C VAL A 161 3.62 -5.97 -9.62
N PRO A 162 4.60 -6.05 -10.53
CA PRO A 162 5.47 -4.95 -10.90
C PRO A 162 4.72 -3.66 -11.18
N ASP A 163 5.26 -2.53 -10.71
CA ASP A 163 4.71 -1.17 -10.84
C ASP A 163 3.33 -0.95 -10.19
N CYS A 164 2.74 -1.95 -9.56
CA CYS A 164 1.50 -1.80 -8.82
C CYS A 164 1.73 -0.98 -7.55
N ARG A 165 0.89 0.05 -7.35
CA ARG A 165 1.01 1.03 -6.26
C ARG A 165 -0.03 0.84 -5.15
N HIS A 166 -0.84 -0.21 -5.25
CA HIS A 166 -1.85 -0.48 -4.23
C HIS A 166 -1.18 -0.96 -2.95
N ALA A 167 -1.38 -0.21 -1.88
CA ALA A 167 -0.95 -0.55 -0.54
C ALA A 167 -1.58 -1.86 -0.07
N ALA A 168 -0.88 -2.60 0.77
CA ALA A 168 -1.36 -3.88 1.29
C ALA A 168 -2.69 -3.75 2.05
N ASP A 169 -2.93 -2.62 2.71
CA ASP A 169 -4.19 -2.33 3.42
C ASP A 169 -5.40 -2.29 2.47
N ASN A 170 -5.17 -1.93 1.21
CA ASN A 170 -6.19 -1.89 0.16
C ASN A 170 -6.17 -3.15 -0.74
N CYS A 171 -5.46 -4.20 -0.32
CA CYS A 171 -5.36 -5.46 -1.02
C CYS A 171 -6.25 -6.54 -0.38
N GLU A 172 -6.63 -7.50 -1.20
CA GLU A 172 -7.29 -8.74 -0.79
C GLU A 172 -6.22 -9.79 -0.44
N VAL A 173 -6.54 -10.72 0.45
CA VAL A 173 -5.68 -11.89 0.68
C VAL A 173 -5.97 -12.92 -0.41
N HIS A 174 -4.93 -13.27 -1.14
CA HIS A 174 -4.94 -14.21 -2.25
C HIS A 174 -4.32 -15.54 -1.84
N HIS A 175 -4.93 -16.66 -2.27
CA HIS A 175 -4.35 -17.99 -2.17
C HIS A 175 -3.50 -18.26 -3.41
N ILE A 176 -2.19 -18.46 -3.23
CA ILE A 176 -1.22 -18.73 -4.32
C ILE A 176 -1.59 -20.01 -5.05
N GLU A 177 -1.80 -21.10 -4.32
CA GLU A 177 -2.55 -22.26 -4.82
C GLU A 177 -4.03 -22.04 -4.46
N PRO A 178 -4.94 -21.98 -5.44
CA PRO A 178 -6.33 -21.66 -5.20
C PRO A 178 -7.01 -22.60 -4.19
N TRP A 179 -7.82 -22.05 -3.29
CA TRP A 179 -8.62 -22.83 -2.35
C TRP A 179 -9.48 -23.88 -3.05
N ALA A 180 -10.05 -23.56 -4.20
CA ALA A 180 -10.85 -24.50 -5.00
C ALA A 180 -10.07 -25.72 -5.50
N ARG A 181 -8.74 -25.67 -5.45
CA ARG A 181 -7.83 -26.77 -5.81
C ARG A 181 -7.15 -27.41 -4.60
N GLY A 182 -7.64 -27.11 -3.40
CA GLY A 182 -7.09 -27.66 -2.15
C GLY A 182 -5.95 -26.84 -1.54
N GLY A 183 -5.66 -25.66 -2.05
CA GLY A 183 -4.66 -24.77 -1.48
C GLY A 183 -5.02 -24.35 -0.05
N PRO A 184 -4.13 -24.57 0.95
CA PRO A 184 -4.44 -24.31 2.35
C PRO A 184 -4.41 -22.82 2.65
N THR A 185 -5.14 -22.39 3.70
CA THR A 185 -5.06 -21.03 4.25
C THR A 185 -3.89 -20.95 5.26
N ASN A 186 -2.68 -21.12 4.75
CA ASN A 186 -1.43 -21.05 5.50
C ASN A 186 -0.57 -19.92 4.96
N MET A 187 0.32 -19.37 5.78
CA MET A 187 1.12 -18.21 5.39
C MET A 187 2.00 -18.44 4.17
N ASN A 188 2.51 -19.65 3.96
CA ASN A 188 3.29 -20.02 2.77
C ASN A 188 2.46 -20.12 1.48
N ASN A 189 1.13 -20.02 1.58
CA ASN A 189 0.19 -20.03 0.47
C ASN A 189 -0.64 -18.74 0.35
N LEU A 190 -0.32 -17.72 1.15
CA LEU A 190 -1.05 -16.45 1.15
C LEU A 190 -0.18 -15.30 0.65
N SER A 191 -0.79 -14.41 -0.11
CA SER A 191 -0.21 -13.15 -0.56
C SER A 191 -1.24 -12.04 -0.48
N VAL A 192 -0.80 -10.79 -0.58
CA VAL A 192 -1.69 -9.64 -0.80
C VAL A 192 -1.73 -9.32 -2.29
N LEU A 193 -2.93 -9.16 -2.86
CA LEU A 193 -3.12 -8.70 -4.24
C LEU A 193 -4.20 -7.62 -4.27
N CYS A 194 -3.99 -6.55 -5.02
CA CYS A 194 -5.07 -5.60 -5.26
C CYS A 194 -6.20 -6.29 -6.04
N ARG A 195 -7.41 -5.77 -5.91
CA ARG A 195 -8.61 -6.37 -6.51
C ARG A 195 -8.48 -6.68 -8.00
N TYR A 196 -7.80 -5.80 -8.75
CA TYR A 196 -7.57 -6.02 -10.18
C TYR A 196 -6.64 -7.22 -10.40
N HIS A 197 -5.46 -7.21 -9.76
CA HIS A 197 -4.48 -8.28 -9.95
C HIS A 197 -4.92 -9.62 -9.35
N ASN A 198 -5.73 -9.60 -8.28
CA ASN A 198 -6.33 -10.82 -7.73
C ASN A 198 -7.28 -11.51 -8.73
N ARG A 199 -8.06 -10.72 -9.49
CA ARG A 199 -8.99 -11.24 -10.50
C ARG A 199 -8.33 -11.66 -11.80
N THR A 200 -7.18 -11.10 -12.12
CA THR A 200 -6.47 -11.35 -13.39
C THR A 200 -5.27 -12.27 -13.22
N ASN A 201 -4.98 -12.75 -12.01
CA ASN A 201 -3.92 -13.72 -11.76
C ASN A 201 -4.17 -15.03 -12.53
N ASP A 202 -3.11 -15.57 -13.11
CA ASP A 202 -3.17 -16.87 -13.79
C ASP A 202 -3.15 -18.00 -12.75
N ASP A 203 -4.29 -18.26 -12.11
CA ASP A 203 -4.46 -19.33 -11.12
C ASP A 203 -4.28 -20.72 -11.72
N ASP A 204 -4.49 -20.86 -13.02
CA ASP A 204 -4.25 -22.08 -13.76
C ASP A 204 -2.78 -22.14 -14.21
N PRO A 205 -2.00 -23.15 -13.79
CA PRO A 205 -0.62 -23.33 -14.23
C PRO A 205 -0.43 -23.41 -15.75
N GLY A 206 -1.46 -23.85 -16.48
CA GLY A 206 -1.47 -23.91 -17.94
C GLY A 206 -1.76 -22.55 -18.63
N ARG A 207 -2.18 -21.53 -17.88
CA ARG A 207 -2.38 -20.18 -18.40
C ARG A 207 -1.11 -19.34 -18.26
N HIS A 208 -0.77 -18.61 -19.32
CA HIS A 208 0.41 -17.76 -19.38
C HIS A 208 0.06 -16.39 -19.97
N ASN A 209 -1.04 -15.76 -19.49
CA ASN A 209 -1.57 -14.52 -20.06
C ASN A 209 -1.18 -13.28 -19.25
N ARG A 210 -1.30 -13.37 -17.92
CA ARG A 210 -1.16 -12.23 -17.01
C ARG A 210 -0.10 -12.42 -15.93
N GLY A 211 0.49 -13.62 -15.86
CA GLY A 211 1.40 -14.02 -14.81
C GLY A 211 0.69 -14.42 -13.53
N ARG A 212 1.44 -14.92 -12.58
CA ARG A 212 0.93 -15.48 -11.32
C ARG A 212 1.87 -15.22 -10.17
N ILE A 213 1.37 -15.40 -8.96
CA ILE A 213 2.19 -15.33 -7.76
C ILE A 213 2.79 -16.70 -7.44
N GLN A 214 4.07 -16.71 -7.06
CA GLN A 214 4.76 -17.86 -6.49
C GLN A 214 5.60 -17.39 -5.29
N VAL A 215 5.84 -18.28 -4.33
CA VAL A 215 6.78 -18.00 -3.25
C VAL A 215 8.21 -18.25 -3.75
N ARG A 216 9.06 -17.26 -3.59
CA ARG A 216 10.50 -17.33 -3.85
C ARG A 216 11.24 -16.86 -2.61
N ASP A 217 12.09 -17.68 -2.06
CA ASP A 217 12.86 -17.38 -0.85
C ASP A 217 11.97 -16.77 0.25
N GLY A 218 10.83 -17.43 0.51
CA GLY A 218 9.83 -17.01 1.50
C GLY A 218 9.00 -15.77 1.15
N THR A 219 9.23 -15.16 -0.01
CA THR A 219 8.54 -13.93 -0.44
C THR A 219 7.60 -14.21 -1.61
N PRO A 220 6.30 -13.87 -1.51
CA PRO A 220 5.39 -13.92 -2.65
C PRO A 220 5.86 -12.98 -3.76
N THR A 221 6.20 -13.55 -4.91
CA THR A 221 6.80 -12.85 -6.05
C THR A 221 5.95 -13.07 -7.29
N TRP A 222 5.78 -12.03 -8.11
CA TRP A 222 5.10 -12.16 -9.38
C TRP A 222 6.01 -12.82 -10.43
N ILE A 223 5.47 -13.83 -11.09
CA ILE A 223 6.11 -14.55 -12.19
C ILE A 223 5.42 -14.11 -13.48
N SER A 224 6.21 -13.59 -14.41
CA SER A 224 5.70 -13.16 -15.71
C SER A 224 5.13 -14.34 -16.52
N PRO A 225 4.30 -14.09 -17.55
CA PRO A 225 3.83 -15.13 -18.46
C PRO A 225 4.95 -15.96 -19.12
N ARG A 226 6.15 -15.40 -19.17
CA ARG A 226 7.37 -16.06 -19.70
C ARG A 226 8.15 -16.85 -18.63
N GLY A 227 7.64 -16.92 -17.41
CA GLY A 227 8.27 -17.66 -16.30
C GLY A 227 9.36 -16.88 -15.54
N THR A 228 9.58 -15.60 -15.86
CA THR A 228 10.60 -14.78 -15.20
C THR A 228 10.02 -14.16 -13.91
N PRO A 229 10.66 -14.34 -12.74
CA PRO A 229 10.29 -13.62 -11.52
C PRO A 229 10.65 -12.14 -11.64
N VAL A 230 9.73 -11.26 -11.22
CA VAL A 230 9.95 -9.81 -11.22
C VAL A 230 9.44 -9.23 -9.91
N ALA A 231 10.32 -8.56 -9.18
CA ALA A 231 9.97 -7.89 -7.94
C ALA A 231 9.21 -6.58 -8.19
N ASN A 232 8.31 -6.22 -7.28
CA ASN A 232 7.73 -4.89 -7.25
C ASN A 232 8.56 -3.98 -6.35
N ASN A 233 9.33 -3.08 -6.95
CA ASN A 233 10.23 -2.15 -6.25
C ASN A 233 9.56 -0.83 -5.85
N THR A 234 8.24 -0.75 -5.84
CA THR A 234 7.52 0.50 -5.50
C THR A 234 7.63 0.88 -4.04
N HIS A 235 7.68 -0.10 -3.14
CA HIS A 235 7.75 0.14 -1.70
C HIS A 235 8.44 -1.07 -1.02
N GLN A 236 9.74 -0.95 -0.82
CA GLN A 236 10.61 -2.04 -0.35
C GLN A 236 10.75 -2.08 1.20
N TYR A 237 9.61 -1.99 1.89
CA TYR A 237 9.56 -2.01 3.36
C TYR A 237 8.78 -3.21 3.90
N GLY A 238 8.60 -4.26 3.10
CA GLY A 238 8.08 -5.55 3.57
C GLY A 238 9.09 -6.25 4.48
N ALA A 239 8.57 -7.05 5.44
CA ALA A 239 9.42 -7.69 6.44
C ALA A 239 10.54 -8.54 5.83
N MET A 240 10.27 -9.27 4.75
CA MET A 240 11.29 -10.10 4.11
C MET A 240 12.43 -9.25 3.54
N HIS A 241 12.11 -8.11 2.90
CA HIS A 241 13.12 -7.20 2.37
C HIS A 241 13.92 -6.53 3.50
N LEU A 242 13.25 -6.05 4.55
CA LEU A 242 13.92 -5.39 5.68
C LEU A 242 14.83 -6.32 6.48
N LEU A 243 14.43 -7.58 6.65
CA LEU A 243 15.17 -8.55 7.46
C LEU A 243 16.24 -9.29 6.67
N PHE A 244 16.01 -9.56 5.38
CA PHE A 244 16.83 -10.49 4.60
C PHE A 244 17.26 -9.94 3.24
N GLY A 245 16.78 -8.76 2.82
CA GLY A 245 17.13 -8.13 1.54
C GLY A 245 16.51 -8.80 0.30
N THR A 246 15.42 -9.58 0.48
CA THR A 246 14.79 -10.38 -0.59
C THR A 246 13.54 -9.71 -1.18
#